data_4a4a99efc9fbd490b4038aefde0f20fb
#
_entry.id   4a4a99efc9fbd490b4038aefde0f20fb
#
_cell.length_a   1.000
_cell.length_b   1.000
_cell.length_c   1.000
_cell.angle_alpha   90.00
_cell.angle_beta   90.00
_cell.angle_gamma   90.00
#
_symmetry.space_group_name_H-M   'P 1'
#
loop_
_entity.id
_entity.type
_entity.pdbx_description
1 polymer ?
#
loop_
_entity_poly.entity_id
_entity_poly.type
_entity_poly.pdbx_seq_one_letter_code
_entity_poly.pdbx_strand_id
1 'polypeptide(L)'
;VKMAELSIERIDVFQVDLPYSGGVYKLSGGREYRSFDATIVRMTTQKGIEGWGESTPFGATYIAAHALGVRSGIAEIAPKLIGLDPRRVDRINDAMDAALIGHEHAKTALDVACWDIFGKSVGLPVCELLGGRTDVNMPVISSIYMGEPEDMRKRVAEHRAQGYIGHSVKIGGEPATDAARIAAALADKKPGEFFIVDANGGLTVETALRMLRLLPHGLDFVLEAPCATWRECVSLRRRTDVPIIFDELALSDASIIQLVADDAAEGIGLKISKNGGLTRGRRHRDIALAAGYTVSVQETAGSDIAFAAIVHLGQTVPEKNLRCVLESRDIVALKTADGPFDVKEGRVMAPTLPGLGITPRLDVLGEPVASYF
;
A
#
# COMPACT_ATOMS: atom_id res chain seq x y z
N VAL A 1 14.45 33.14 7.21
CA VAL A 1 15.64 32.27 7.11
C VAL A 1 15.64 31.70 5.70
N LYS A 2 16.64 32.06 4.84
CA LYS A 2 16.83 31.37 3.56
C LYS A 2 17.20 29.90 3.88
N MET A 3 16.34 28.93 3.51
CA MET A 3 16.75 27.54 3.56
C MET A 3 18.01 27.37 2.69
N ALA A 4 19.02 26.68 3.24
CA ALA A 4 20.22 26.38 2.47
C ALA A 4 19.82 25.64 1.18
N GLU A 5 20.45 26.02 0.07
CA GLU A 5 20.21 25.38 -1.22
C GLU A 5 20.51 23.89 -1.14
N LEU A 6 19.59 23.07 -1.61
CA LEU A 6 19.71 21.62 -1.66
C LEU A 6 19.19 21.15 -3.00
N SER A 7 19.99 20.41 -3.75
CA SER A 7 19.59 19.88 -5.05
C SER A 7 19.94 18.41 -5.18
N ILE A 8 19.14 17.72 -5.99
CA ILE A 8 19.40 16.34 -6.39
C ILE A 8 20.62 16.32 -7.30
N GLU A 9 21.64 15.53 -6.94
CA GLU A 9 22.87 15.35 -7.71
C GLU A 9 22.88 14.02 -8.47
N ARG A 10 22.29 12.98 -7.86
CA ARG A 10 22.35 11.62 -8.40
C ARG A 10 21.10 10.83 -8.02
N ILE A 11 20.66 9.98 -8.94
CA ILE A 11 19.58 9.01 -8.73
C ILE A 11 20.07 7.64 -9.17
N ASP A 12 20.19 6.71 -8.24
CA ASP A 12 20.51 5.30 -8.50
C ASP A 12 19.28 4.44 -8.41
N VAL A 13 19.15 3.48 -9.31
CA VAL A 13 18.04 2.55 -9.37
C VAL A 13 18.55 1.13 -9.15
N PHE A 14 17.97 0.43 -8.18
CA PHE A 14 18.27 -0.96 -7.87
C PHE A 14 17.09 -1.85 -8.24
N GLN A 15 17.40 -3.08 -8.63
CA GLN A 15 16.42 -4.13 -8.88
C GLN A 15 16.66 -5.25 -7.87
N VAL A 16 15.60 -5.66 -7.16
CA VAL A 16 15.68 -6.73 -6.16
C VAL A 16 14.51 -7.67 -6.35
N ASP A 17 14.80 -8.97 -6.52
CA ASP A 17 13.76 -10.00 -6.47
C ASP A 17 13.39 -10.28 -5.02
N LEU A 18 12.12 -10.13 -4.68
CA LEU A 18 11.56 -10.41 -3.37
C LEU A 18 10.78 -11.74 -3.41
N PRO A 19 11.38 -12.86 -3.03
CA PRO A 19 10.67 -14.15 -3.00
C PRO A 19 9.49 -14.10 -2.03
N TYR A 20 8.35 -14.70 -2.42
CA TYR A 20 7.21 -14.84 -1.52
C TYR A 20 7.52 -15.83 -0.39
N SER A 21 7.30 -15.41 0.84
CA SER A 21 7.58 -16.21 2.05
C SER A 21 6.79 -17.51 2.15
N GLY A 22 5.57 -17.55 1.60
CA GLY A 22 4.66 -18.70 1.60
C GLY A 22 4.76 -19.59 0.34
N GLY A 23 5.76 -19.41 -0.52
CA GLY A 23 6.01 -20.19 -1.72
C GLY A 23 5.17 -19.76 -2.92
N VAL A 24 3.85 -19.81 -2.88
CA VAL A 24 2.94 -19.35 -3.96
C VAL A 24 1.79 -18.53 -3.37
N TYR A 25 1.71 -17.27 -3.77
CA TYR A 25 0.59 -16.40 -3.42
C TYR A 25 -0.52 -16.51 -4.46
N LYS A 26 -1.73 -16.86 -4.02
CA LYS A 26 -2.89 -17.07 -4.90
C LYS A 26 -3.93 -15.97 -4.75
N LEU A 27 -4.34 -15.39 -5.89
CA LEU A 27 -5.42 -14.41 -6.00
C LEU A 27 -6.57 -14.93 -6.87
N SER A 28 -7.65 -14.16 -6.93
CA SER A 28 -8.79 -14.37 -7.83
C SER A 28 -8.35 -14.56 -9.29
N GLY A 29 -9.16 -15.24 -10.09
CA GLY A 29 -8.88 -15.47 -11.53
C GLY A 29 -7.70 -16.38 -11.82
N GLY A 30 -7.26 -17.22 -10.85
CA GLY A 30 -6.16 -18.16 -11.03
C GLY A 30 -4.78 -17.50 -11.10
N ARG A 31 -4.64 -16.25 -10.66
CA ARG A 31 -3.36 -15.55 -10.61
C ARG A 31 -2.47 -16.11 -9.50
N GLU A 32 -1.21 -16.41 -9.83
CA GLU A 32 -0.23 -16.93 -8.89
C GLU A 32 1.09 -16.15 -8.98
N TYR A 33 1.71 -15.87 -7.83
CA TYR A 33 2.97 -15.16 -7.73
C TYR A 33 3.93 -15.90 -6.80
N ARG A 34 5.21 -15.97 -7.18
CA ARG A 34 6.28 -16.62 -6.41
C ARG A 34 7.35 -15.64 -5.95
N SER A 35 7.46 -14.53 -6.62
CA SER A 35 8.40 -13.45 -6.35
C SER A 35 7.84 -12.13 -6.85
N PHE A 36 8.31 -11.01 -6.27
CA PHE A 36 7.96 -9.66 -6.67
C PHE A 36 9.23 -8.93 -7.08
N ASP A 37 9.25 -8.34 -8.26
CA ASP A 37 10.38 -7.59 -8.80
C ASP A 37 10.30 -6.14 -8.29
N ALA A 38 11.07 -5.84 -7.25
CA ALA A 38 11.12 -4.52 -6.62
C ALA A 38 12.06 -3.57 -7.38
N THR A 39 11.64 -2.32 -7.48
CA THR A 39 12.48 -1.20 -7.91
C THR A 39 12.71 -0.29 -6.72
N ILE A 40 13.98 -0.15 -6.31
CA ILE A 40 14.39 0.70 -5.20
C ILE A 40 15.21 1.86 -5.76
N VAL A 41 14.96 3.07 -5.27
CA VAL A 41 15.67 4.28 -5.66
C VAL A 41 16.47 4.81 -4.49
N ARG A 42 17.73 5.13 -4.74
CA ARG A 42 18.53 6.01 -3.91
C ARG A 42 18.68 7.35 -4.60
N MET A 43 18.30 8.41 -3.94
CA MET A 43 18.49 9.78 -4.40
C MET A 43 19.51 10.46 -3.51
N THR A 44 20.59 11.01 -4.09
CA THR A 44 21.67 11.69 -3.37
C THR A 44 21.66 13.17 -3.74
N THR A 45 21.81 14.02 -2.73
CA THR A 45 21.91 15.47 -2.92
C THR A 45 23.37 15.90 -2.95
N GLN A 46 23.67 17.11 -3.50
CA GLN A 46 25.03 17.68 -3.50
C GLN A 46 25.63 17.86 -2.10
N LYS A 47 24.85 17.73 -1.03
CA LYS A 47 25.32 17.74 0.37
C LYS A 47 25.47 16.35 0.96
N GLY A 48 25.37 15.31 0.15
CA GLY A 48 25.52 13.93 0.57
C GLY A 48 24.33 13.38 1.39
N ILE A 49 23.19 14.08 1.42
CA ILE A 49 21.99 13.52 2.05
C ILE A 49 21.38 12.51 1.07
N GLU A 50 21.21 11.29 1.54
CA GLU A 50 20.58 10.21 0.78
C GLU A 50 19.13 10.01 1.21
N GLY A 51 18.23 9.85 0.24
CA GLY A 51 16.85 9.41 0.44
C GLY A 51 16.54 8.15 -0.36
N TRP A 52 15.64 7.35 0.18
CA TRP A 52 15.31 6.05 -0.34
C TRP A 52 13.81 5.92 -0.59
N GLY A 53 13.46 5.23 -1.66
CA GLY A 53 12.07 4.92 -1.99
C GLY A 53 11.98 3.60 -2.74
N GLU A 54 10.83 2.97 -2.64
CA GLU A 54 10.55 1.68 -3.25
C GLU A 54 9.22 1.72 -4.00
N SER A 55 9.15 0.98 -5.10
CA SER A 55 7.90 0.65 -5.76
C SER A 55 7.97 -0.76 -6.31
N THR A 56 7.06 -1.60 -5.85
CA THR A 56 7.00 -3.02 -6.18
C THR A 56 5.61 -3.37 -6.69
N PRO A 57 5.38 -3.42 -8.04
CA PRO A 57 4.15 -3.94 -8.59
C PRO A 57 3.95 -5.40 -8.17
N PHE A 58 2.71 -5.77 -7.87
CA PHE A 58 2.38 -7.16 -7.46
C PHE A 58 2.51 -8.16 -8.63
N GLY A 59 2.74 -7.68 -9.82
CA GLY A 59 2.85 -8.42 -11.05
C GLY A 59 2.05 -7.77 -12.18
N ALA A 60 2.36 -8.12 -13.42
CA ALA A 60 1.81 -7.48 -14.63
C ALA A 60 0.30 -7.75 -14.85
N THR A 61 -0.32 -8.64 -14.09
CA THR A 61 -1.72 -9.05 -14.23
C THR A 61 -2.62 -8.61 -13.07
N TYR A 62 -2.08 -7.82 -12.13
CA TYR A 62 -2.84 -7.32 -10.98
C TYR A 62 -3.35 -5.89 -11.21
N ILE A 63 -2.46 -5.00 -11.57
CA ILE A 63 -2.75 -3.60 -11.90
C ILE A 63 -2.02 -3.20 -13.19
N ALA A 64 -2.34 -2.01 -13.74
CA ALA A 64 -1.73 -1.51 -14.97
C ALA A 64 -0.27 -1.02 -14.74
N ALA A 65 0.57 -1.87 -14.16
CA ALA A 65 1.99 -1.61 -13.92
C ALA A 65 2.78 -2.93 -13.91
N HIS A 66 4.03 -2.86 -14.30
CA HIS A 66 5.00 -3.97 -14.19
C HIS A 66 6.41 -3.43 -13.96
N ALA A 67 7.28 -4.24 -13.37
CA ALA A 67 8.59 -3.79 -12.88
C ALA A 67 9.50 -3.16 -13.95
N LEU A 68 9.57 -3.73 -15.16
CA LEU A 68 10.33 -3.12 -16.27
C LEU A 68 9.76 -1.75 -16.67
N GLY A 69 8.42 -1.61 -16.66
CA GLY A 69 7.75 -0.33 -16.92
C GLY A 69 8.03 0.70 -15.82
N VAL A 70 8.19 0.28 -14.56
CA VAL A 70 8.61 1.17 -13.46
C VAL A 70 10.01 1.72 -13.77
N ARG A 71 10.97 0.85 -14.05
CA ARG A 71 12.36 1.26 -14.32
C ARG A 71 12.49 2.10 -15.59
N SER A 72 11.78 1.77 -16.66
CA SER A 72 11.77 2.60 -17.87
C SER A 72 11.10 3.95 -17.65
N GLY A 73 10.03 4.02 -16.86
CA GLY A 73 9.42 5.28 -16.47
C GLY A 73 10.37 6.16 -15.62
N ILE A 74 11.13 5.56 -14.71
CA ILE A 74 12.18 6.28 -13.97
C ILE A 74 13.26 6.81 -14.93
N ALA A 75 13.64 6.07 -15.96
CA ALA A 75 14.62 6.53 -16.96
C ALA A 75 14.19 7.80 -17.70
N GLU A 76 12.91 7.96 -17.97
CA GLU A 76 12.35 9.19 -18.56
C GLU A 76 12.30 10.36 -17.58
N ILE A 77 11.99 10.08 -16.31
CA ILE A 77 11.73 11.10 -15.29
C ILE A 77 13.04 11.57 -14.63
N ALA A 78 13.93 10.66 -14.23
CA ALA A 78 15.05 10.95 -13.36
C ALA A 78 15.98 12.08 -13.90
N PRO A 79 16.32 12.14 -15.20
CA PRO A 79 17.15 13.23 -15.73
C PRO A 79 16.51 14.62 -15.57
N LYS A 80 15.18 14.71 -15.42
CA LYS A 80 14.46 15.98 -15.25
C LYS A 80 14.39 16.45 -13.80
N LEU A 81 14.76 15.57 -12.86
CA LEU A 81 14.78 15.89 -11.43
C LEU A 81 16.17 16.35 -10.96
N ILE A 82 17.24 16.06 -11.71
CA ILE A 82 18.60 16.50 -11.38
C ILE A 82 18.65 18.03 -11.29
N GLY A 83 19.25 18.54 -10.22
CA GLY A 83 19.34 19.96 -9.93
C GLY A 83 18.13 20.55 -9.19
N LEU A 84 17.00 19.84 -9.09
CA LEU A 84 15.82 20.31 -8.34
C LEU A 84 16.00 20.11 -6.84
N ASP A 85 15.29 20.93 -6.04
CA ASP A 85 15.24 20.79 -4.58
C ASP A 85 14.22 19.71 -4.20
N PRO A 86 14.66 18.54 -3.65
CA PRO A 86 13.77 17.43 -3.32
C PRO A 86 12.75 17.76 -2.21
N ARG A 87 12.97 18.80 -1.41
CA ARG A 87 12.04 19.23 -0.35
C ARG A 87 10.79 19.92 -0.90
N ARG A 88 10.83 20.36 -2.14
CA ARG A 88 9.69 20.98 -2.83
C ARG A 88 8.82 19.91 -3.48
N VAL A 89 8.30 19.01 -2.67
CA VAL A 89 7.65 17.76 -3.10
C VAL A 89 6.54 17.98 -4.15
N ASP A 90 5.72 19.03 -4.03
CA ASP A 90 4.70 19.34 -5.04
C ASP A 90 5.35 19.76 -6.38
N ARG A 91 6.47 20.50 -6.35
CA ARG A 91 7.21 20.90 -7.59
C ARG A 91 7.92 19.69 -8.22
N ILE A 92 8.41 18.75 -7.41
CA ILE A 92 8.95 17.49 -7.90
C ILE A 92 7.84 16.69 -8.60
N ASN A 93 6.65 16.61 -8.02
CA ASN A 93 5.51 15.94 -8.65
C ASN A 93 5.09 16.62 -9.97
N ASP A 94 5.03 17.97 -10.02
CA ASP A 94 4.79 18.72 -11.25
C ASP A 94 5.83 18.38 -12.34
N ALA A 95 7.12 18.30 -11.96
CA ALA A 95 8.20 17.95 -12.90
C ALA A 95 8.09 16.50 -13.39
N MET A 96 7.74 15.57 -12.51
CA MET A 96 7.49 14.16 -12.89
C MET A 96 6.31 14.04 -13.86
N ASP A 97 5.22 14.77 -13.60
CA ASP A 97 4.04 14.77 -14.47
C ASP A 97 4.30 15.39 -15.84
N ALA A 98 5.11 16.44 -15.88
CA ALA A 98 5.55 17.07 -17.13
C ALA A 98 6.50 16.17 -17.93
N ALA A 99 7.29 15.31 -17.25
CA ALA A 99 8.20 14.39 -17.91
C ALA A 99 7.48 13.16 -18.47
N LEU A 100 6.51 12.61 -17.72
CA LEU A 100 5.83 11.38 -18.09
C LEU A 100 4.40 11.35 -17.52
N ILE A 101 3.41 11.27 -18.39
CA ILE A 101 1.99 11.15 -18.01
C ILE A 101 1.72 9.72 -17.50
N GLY A 102 1.01 9.58 -16.37
CA GLY A 102 0.74 8.28 -15.75
C GLY A 102 1.99 7.69 -15.09
N HIS A 103 2.14 6.38 -15.17
CA HIS A 103 3.29 5.65 -14.60
C HIS A 103 3.52 5.91 -13.10
N GLU A 104 2.44 5.87 -12.32
CA GLU A 104 2.42 6.25 -10.90
C GLU A 104 3.41 5.43 -10.07
N HIS A 105 3.62 4.15 -10.40
CA HIS A 105 4.62 3.32 -9.75
C HIS A 105 6.06 3.83 -9.93
N ALA A 106 6.41 4.39 -11.08
CA ALA A 106 7.73 4.99 -11.30
C ALA A 106 7.90 6.25 -10.45
N LYS A 107 6.86 7.09 -10.37
CA LYS A 107 6.85 8.32 -9.57
C LYS A 107 6.93 8.04 -8.08
N THR A 108 6.32 6.94 -7.62
CA THR A 108 6.28 6.58 -6.20
C THR A 108 7.66 6.44 -5.59
N ALA A 109 8.56 5.66 -6.20
CA ALA A 109 9.89 5.45 -5.65
C ALA A 109 10.69 6.76 -5.57
N LEU A 110 10.53 7.66 -6.55
CA LEU A 110 11.16 8.98 -6.59
C LEU A 110 10.56 9.93 -5.54
N ASP A 111 9.24 9.97 -5.42
CA ASP A 111 8.53 10.81 -4.46
C ASP A 111 8.87 10.44 -3.01
N VAL A 112 8.84 9.14 -2.69
CA VAL A 112 9.20 8.64 -1.34
C VAL A 112 10.63 8.98 -0.99
N ALA A 113 11.59 8.85 -1.93
CA ALA A 113 12.97 9.25 -1.71
C ALA A 113 13.11 10.76 -1.42
N CYS A 114 12.32 11.61 -2.08
CA CYS A 114 12.27 13.05 -1.78
C CYS A 114 11.77 13.34 -0.37
N TRP A 115 10.72 12.64 0.10
CA TRP A 115 10.22 12.77 1.47
C TRP A 115 11.24 12.32 2.51
N ASP A 116 11.98 11.26 2.23
CA ASP A 116 13.07 10.78 3.12
C ASP A 116 14.18 11.83 3.24
N ILE A 117 14.63 12.41 2.11
CA ILE A 117 15.59 13.54 2.12
C ILE A 117 15.01 14.72 2.90
N PHE A 118 13.74 15.07 2.67
CA PHE A 118 13.12 16.21 3.35
C PHE A 118 13.19 16.00 4.86
N GLY A 119 12.73 14.86 5.37
CA GLY A 119 12.79 14.54 6.80
C GLY A 119 14.20 14.60 7.35
N LYS A 120 15.18 13.96 6.69
CA LYS A 120 16.60 13.98 7.08
C LYS A 120 17.19 15.39 7.09
N SER A 121 16.86 16.22 6.10
CA SER A 121 17.37 17.58 5.97
C SER A 121 16.91 18.54 7.06
N VAL A 122 15.78 18.27 7.71
CA VAL A 122 15.20 19.09 8.77
C VAL A 122 15.18 18.40 10.14
N GLY A 123 15.67 17.15 10.21
CA GLY A 123 15.76 16.38 11.44
C GLY A 123 14.40 15.87 11.98
N LEU A 124 13.42 15.66 11.09
CA LEU A 124 12.07 15.19 11.47
C LEU A 124 11.70 13.88 10.76
N PRO A 125 10.90 13.01 11.41
CA PRO A 125 10.32 11.86 10.74
C PRO A 125 9.29 12.30 9.70
N VAL A 126 9.11 11.51 8.64
CA VAL A 126 8.24 11.85 7.51
C VAL A 126 6.79 12.10 7.96
N CYS A 127 6.26 11.36 8.94
CA CYS A 127 4.90 11.57 9.44
C CYS A 127 4.66 12.98 10.00
N GLU A 128 5.67 13.62 10.62
CA GLU A 128 5.53 15.01 11.08
C GLU A 128 5.34 15.98 9.90
N LEU A 129 6.06 15.74 8.80
CA LEU A 129 5.96 16.57 7.60
C LEU A 129 4.69 16.32 6.79
N LEU A 130 4.11 15.13 6.92
CA LEU A 130 2.83 14.77 6.29
C LEU A 130 1.59 15.36 6.99
N GLY A 131 1.78 16.09 8.08
CA GLY A 131 0.70 16.79 8.81
C GLY A 131 0.73 16.57 10.32
N GLY A 132 1.70 15.83 10.82
CA GLY A 132 1.88 15.52 12.24
C GLY A 132 1.39 14.12 12.60
N ARG A 133 2.18 13.46 13.45
CA ARG A 133 1.85 12.13 13.95
C ARG A 133 0.68 12.18 14.93
N THR A 134 -0.14 11.15 14.88
CA THR A 134 -1.11 10.85 15.93
C THR A 134 -0.48 9.97 17.01
N ASP A 135 -1.15 9.82 18.17
CA ASP A 135 -0.73 8.89 19.22
C ASP A 135 -1.28 7.46 19.01
N VAL A 136 -1.84 7.19 17.82
CA VAL A 136 -2.46 5.90 17.51
C VAL A 136 -1.40 4.82 17.37
N ASN A 137 -1.50 3.78 18.20
CA ASN A 137 -0.80 2.53 17.97
C ASN A 137 -1.57 1.75 16.89
N MET A 138 -1.09 1.83 15.65
CA MET A 138 -1.85 1.45 14.45
C MET A 138 -2.02 -0.06 14.34
N PRO A 139 -3.25 -0.57 14.13
CA PRO A 139 -3.45 -1.98 13.85
C PRO A 139 -2.84 -2.36 12.49
N VAL A 140 -2.17 -3.50 12.44
CA VAL A 140 -1.67 -4.10 11.19
C VAL A 140 -2.56 -5.25 10.76
N ILE A 141 -2.63 -5.50 9.45
CA ILE A 141 -3.34 -6.65 8.89
C ILE A 141 -2.36 -7.65 8.30
N SER A 142 -2.69 -8.94 8.49
CA SER A 142 -2.08 -10.05 7.78
C SER A 142 -2.84 -10.35 6.49
N SER A 143 -2.21 -11.02 5.54
CA SER A 143 -2.83 -11.45 4.28
C SER A 143 -3.09 -12.95 4.27
N ILE A 144 -4.36 -13.33 4.15
CA ILE A 144 -4.82 -14.72 4.06
C ILE A 144 -5.13 -15.02 2.58
N TYR A 145 -4.19 -15.61 1.88
CA TYR A 145 -4.35 -15.97 0.47
C TYR A 145 -5.44 -17.03 0.24
N MET A 146 -5.99 -17.08 -0.97
CA MET A 146 -7.04 -18.03 -1.34
C MET A 146 -6.59 -19.48 -1.19
N GLY A 147 -7.44 -20.30 -0.57
CA GLY A 147 -7.21 -21.73 -0.35
C GLY A 147 -8.50 -22.46 -0.01
N GLU A 148 -8.38 -23.69 0.48
CA GLU A 148 -9.51 -24.42 1.05
C GLU A 148 -9.99 -23.71 2.34
N PRO A 149 -11.30 -23.75 2.65
CA PRO A 149 -11.85 -23.03 3.81
C PRO A 149 -11.12 -23.32 5.13
N GLU A 150 -10.85 -24.59 5.44
CA GLU A 150 -10.18 -24.96 6.68
C GLU A 150 -8.72 -24.55 6.72
N ASP A 151 -8.03 -24.52 5.58
CA ASP A 151 -6.65 -24.00 5.51
C ASP A 151 -6.63 -22.50 5.76
N MET A 152 -7.62 -21.76 5.28
CA MET A 152 -7.73 -20.33 5.55
C MET A 152 -8.04 -20.05 7.02
N ARG A 153 -8.93 -20.83 7.65
CA ARG A 153 -9.18 -20.77 9.10
C ARG A 153 -7.92 -21.02 9.91
N LYS A 154 -7.14 -22.04 9.54
CA LYS A 154 -5.87 -22.37 10.20
C LYS A 154 -4.87 -21.20 10.10
N ARG A 155 -4.73 -20.57 8.91
CA ARG A 155 -3.85 -19.40 8.74
C ARG A 155 -4.29 -18.23 9.60
N VAL A 156 -5.59 -17.93 9.68
CA VAL A 156 -6.09 -16.91 10.61
C VAL A 156 -5.66 -17.23 12.04
N ALA A 157 -5.77 -18.49 12.48
CA ALA A 157 -5.34 -18.89 13.81
C ALA A 157 -3.83 -18.74 14.01
N GLU A 158 -3.00 -19.08 13.01
CA GLU A 158 -1.54 -18.91 13.01
C GLU A 158 -1.15 -17.43 13.13
N HIS A 159 -1.75 -16.54 12.31
CA HIS A 159 -1.50 -15.10 12.37
C HIS A 159 -1.99 -14.51 13.71
N ARG A 160 -3.13 -14.96 14.22
CA ARG A 160 -3.61 -14.56 15.56
C ARG A 160 -2.62 -14.95 16.65
N ALA A 161 -2.00 -16.13 16.56
CA ALA A 161 -0.97 -16.56 17.52
C ALA A 161 0.30 -15.69 17.43
N GLN A 162 0.55 -15.06 16.29
CA GLN A 162 1.63 -14.06 16.10
C GLN A 162 1.22 -12.65 16.58
N GLY A 163 -0.01 -12.47 17.05
CA GLY A 163 -0.51 -11.21 17.60
C GLY A 163 -1.33 -10.36 16.63
N TYR A 164 -1.56 -10.80 15.40
CA TYR A 164 -2.40 -10.03 14.47
C TYR A 164 -3.86 -9.99 14.92
N ILE A 165 -4.47 -8.83 14.81
CA ILE A 165 -5.88 -8.57 15.13
C ILE A 165 -6.73 -8.25 13.90
N GLY A 166 -6.10 -8.06 12.75
CA GLY A 166 -6.74 -7.79 11.47
C GLY A 166 -6.31 -8.77 10.40
N HIS A 167 -7.25 -9.17 9.53
CA HIS A 167 -7.01 -10.18 8.52
C HIS A 167 -7.65 -9.79 7.19
N SER A 168 -6.84 -9.76 6.10
CA SER A 168 -7.31 -9.59 4.73
C SER A 168 -7.52 -10.96 4.10
N VAL A 169 -8.77 -11.38 3.98
CA VAL A 169 -9.19 -12.70 3.49
C VAL A 169 -9.45 -12.63 1.99
N LYS A 170 -8.64 -13.32 1.19
CA LYS A 170 -8.76 -13.30 -0.27
C LYS A 170 -9.84 -14.27 -0.76
N ILE A 171 -10.73 -13.77 -1.62
CA ILE A 171 -11.81 -14.50 -2.29
C ILE A 171 -11.85 -14.15 -3.78
N GLY A 172 -12.85 -14.60 -4.53
CA GLY A 172 -13.06 -14.23 -5.93
C GLY A 172 -13.17 -15.46 -6.85
N GLY A 173 -13.78 -16.49 -6.36
CA GLY A 173 -14.09 -17.72 -7.06
C GLY A 173 -15.58 -17.97 -7.21
N GLU A 174 -15.98 -19.22 -6.96
CA GLU A 174 -17.38 -19.64 -6.99
C GLU A 174 -18.10 -19.20 -5.69
N PRO A 175 -19.34 -18.66 -5.78
CA PRO A 175 -20.05 -18.06 -4.64
C PRO A 175 -20.20 -18.95 -3.39
N ALA A 176 -20.49 -20.24 -3.56
CA ALA A 176 -20.65 -21.14 -2.41
C ALA A 176 -19.31 -21.45 -1.74
N THR A 177 -18.25 -21.59 -2.54
CA THR A 177 -16.89 -21.79 -2.04
C THR A 177 -16.38 -20.55 -1.32
N ASP A 178 -16.62 -19.37 -1.87
CA ASP A 178 -16.22 -18.11 -1.23
C ASP A 178 -17.00 -17.85 0.06
N ALA A 179 -18.28 -18.16 0.10
CA ALA A 179 -19.08 -18.09 1.33
C ALA A 179 -18.53 -19.05 2.41
N ALA A 180 -18.13 -20.28 2.02
CA ALA A 180 -17.51 -21.22 2.94
C ALA A 180 -16.14 -20.73 3.45
N ARG A 181 -15.32 -20.13 2.59
CA ARG A 181 -14.01 -19.49 2.95
C ARG A 181 -14.21 -18.37 3.98
N ILE A 182 -15.15 -17.47 3.73
CA ILE A 182 -15.45 -16.36 4.65
C ILE A 182 -15.94 -16.91 5.98
N ALA A 183 -16.91 -17.83 5.97
CA ALA A 183 -17.45 -18.43 7.19
C ALA A 183 -16.36 -19.14 8.00
N ALA A 184 -15.47 -19.90 7.36
CA ALA A 184 -14.37 -20.59 8.02
C ALA A 184 -13.34 -19.60 8.60
N ALA A 185 -12.93 -18.59 7.83
CA ALA A 185 -11.97 -17.58 8.28
C ALA A 185 -12.48 -16.80 9.51
N LEU A 186 -13.79 -16.51 9.57
CA LEU A 186 -14.41 -15.75 10.66
C LEU A 186 -14.94 -16.62 11.81
N ALA A 187 -14.93 -17.96 11.70
CA ALA A 187 -15.58 -18.87 12.66
C ALA A 187 -15.14 -18.63 14.12
N ASP A 188 -13.87 -18.33 14.34
CA ASP A 188 -13.28 -18.14 15.67
C ASP A 188 -12.94 -16.67 15.98
N LYS A 189 -13.63 -15.72 15.32
CA LYS A 189 -13.39 -14.28 15.51
C LYS A 189 -13.42 -13.90 16.99
N LYS A 190 -12.39 -13.17 17.43
CA LYS A 190 -12.25 -12.69 18.82
C LYS A 190 -12.75 -11.23 18.93
N PRO A 191 -13.12 -10.80 20.14
CA PRO A 191 -13.39 -9.38 20.39
C PRO A 191 -12.21 -8.50 19.99
N GLY A 192 -12.48 -7.44 19.23
CA GLY A 192 -11.45 -6.52 18.72
C GLY A 192 -10.79 -6.95 17.41
N GLU A 193 -10.98 -8.18 16.94
CA GLU A 193 -10.54 -8.57 15.59
C GLU A 193 -11.43 -7.96 14.51
N PHE A 194 -10.82 -7.63 13.38
CA PHE A 194 -11.54 -7.16 12.19
C PHE A 194 -11.09 -7.91 10.94
N PHE A 195 -12.00 -8.01 9.99
CA PHE A 195 -11.79 -8.74 8.74
C PHE A 195 -12.09 -7.85 7.54
N ILE A 196 -11.18 -7.86 6.58
CA ILE A 196 -11.37 -7.34 5.24
C ILE A 196 -11.50 -8.54 4.31
N VAL A 197 -12.62 -8.70 3.65
CA VAL A 197 -12.83 -9.73 2.64
C VAL A 197 -12.58 -9.09 1.28
N ASP A 198 -11.50 -9.50 0.63
CA ASP A 198 -11.00 -8.85 -0.59
C ASP A 198 -11.12 -9.78 -1.80
N ALA A 199 -11.91 -9.36 -2.77
CA ALA A 199 -12.12 -10.09 -4.02
C ALA A 199 -11.17 -9.68 -5.15
N ASN A 200 -10.40 -8.61 -5.00
CA ASN A 200 -9.50 -8.05 -6.02
C ASN A 200 -10.16 -7.95 -7.40
N GLY A 201 -11.41 -7.47 -7.45
CA GLY A 201 -12.21 -7.34 -8.66
C GLY A 201 -12.75 -8.65 -9.24
N GLY A 202 -12.61 -9.76 -8.52
CA GLY A 202 -12.90 -11.10 -9.05
C GLY A 202 -14.37 -11.48 -9.16
N LEU A 203 -15.30 -10.69 -8.60
CA LEU A 203 -16.72 -11.00 -8.61
C LEU A 203 -17.50 -10.16 -9.64
N THR A 204 -18.59 -10.71 -10.12
CA THR A 204 -19.68 -9.94 -10.74
C THR A 204 -20.68 -9.52 -9.66
N VAL A 205 -21.59 -8.58 -9.96
CA VAL A 205 -22.66 -8.22 -9.04
C VAL A 205 -23.52 -9.44 -8.66
N GLU A 206 -23.79 -10.30 -9.63
CA GLU A 206 -24.61 -11.51 -9.42
C GLU A 206 -23.91 -12.49 -8.50
N THR A 207 -22.62 -12.80 -8.74
CA THR A 207 -21.86 -13.74 -7.90
C THR A 207 -21.65 -13.20 -6.49
N ALA A 208 -21.37 -11.89 -6.34
CA ALA A 208 -21.27 -11.25 -5.05
C ALA A 208 -22.58 -11.35 -4.24
N LEU A 209 -23.72 -11.06 -4.85
CA LEU A 209 -25.03 -11.17 -4.18
C LEU A 209 -25.38 -12.61 -3.80
N ARG A 210 -25.03 -13.60 -4.64
CA ARG A 210 -25.23 -15.02 -4.31
C ARG A 210 -24.35 -15.42 -3.13
N MET A 211 -23.08 -15.07 -3.15
CA MET A 211 -22.13 -15.32 -2.06
C MET A 211 -22.66 -14.75 -0.74
N LEU A 212 -23.06 -13.46 -0.73
CA LEU A 212 -23.57 -12.78 0.48
C LEU A 212 -24.82 -13.46 1.05
N ARG A 213 -25.72 -13.99 0.20
CA ARG A 213 -26.93 -14.72 0.66
C ARG A 213 -26.63 -16.08 1.26
N LEU A 214 -25.49 -16.68 0.94
CA LEU A 214 -25.07 -17.98 1.46
C LEU A 214 -24.31 -17.88 2.79
N LEU A 215 -23.93 -16.66 3.20
CA LEU A 215 -23.24 -16.43 4.45
C LEU A 215 -24.14 -16.66 5.67
N PRO A 216 -23.62 -17.20 6.77
CA PRO A 216 -24.29 -17.17 8.06
C PRO A 216 -24.64 -15.73 8.48
N HIS A 217 -25.78 -15.59 9.16
CA HIS A 217 -26.17 -14.27 9.69
C HIS A 217 -25.21 -13.77 10.76
N GLY A 218 -25.00 -12.46 10.79
CA GLY A 218 -24.23 -11.79 11.86
C GLY A 218 -22.71 -11.82 11.70
N LEU A 219 -22.19 -12.21 10.54
CA LEU A 219 -20.77 -12.06 10.24
C LEU A 219 -20.43 -10.57 10.05
N ASP A 220 -19.41 -10.11 10.77
CA ASP A 220 -18.94 -8.72 10.76
C ASP A 220 -17.60 -8.62 10.01
N PHE A 221 -17.65 -8.04 8.82
CA PHE A 221 -16.52 -7.77 7.94
C PHE A 221 -16.83 -6.59 7.01
N VAL A 222 -15.80 -6.09 6.33
CA VAL A 222 -15.94 -5.18 5.20
C VAL A 222 -15.53 -5.88 3.90
N LEU A 223 -16.19 -5.53 2.79
CA LEU A 223 -15.93 -6.11 1.48
C LEU A 223 -15.04 -5.17 0.65
N GLU A 224 -13.83 -5.59 0.34
CA GLU A 224 -12.87 -4.81 -0.45
C GLU A 224 -12.90 -5.23 -1.92
N ALA A 225 -12.88 -4.23 -2.81
CA ALA A 225 -12.78 -4.40 -4.26
C ALA A 225 -13.62 -5.57 -4.82
N PRO A 226 -14.94 -5.58 -4.61
CA PRO A 226 -15.75 -6.75 -4.97
C PRO A 226 -15.78 -7.03 -6.46
N CYS A 227 -15.88 -5.99 -7.30
CA CYS A 227 -16.06 -6.12 -8.74
C CYS A 227 -14.99 -5.34 -9.52
N ALA A 228 -14.78 -5.73 -10.79
CA ALA A 228 -13.75 -5.15 -11.64
C ALA A 228 -14.07 -3.74 -12.14
N THR A 229 -15.33 -3.34 -12.18
CA THR A 229 -15.74 -2.04 -12.73
C THR A 229 -16.46 -1.18 -11.72
N TRP A 230 -16.34 0.14 -11.90
CA TRP A 230 -17.02 1.16 -11.12
C TRP A 230 -18.55 0.92 -11.07
N ARG A 231 -19.14 0.72 -12.25
CA ARG A 231 -20.59 0.47 -12.37
C ARG A 231 -21.06 -0.73 -11.56
N GLU A 232 -20.29 -1.82 -11.58
CA GLU A 232 -20.63 -3.03 -10.83
C GLU A 232 -20.53 -2.79 -9.32
N CYS A 233 -19.46 -2.15 -8.85
CA CYS A 233 -19.29 -1.82 -7.43
C CYS A 233 -20.43 -0.93 -6.93
N VAL A 234 -20.79 0.14 -7.65
CA VAL A 234 -21.93 1.02 -7.31
C VAL A 234 -23.25 0.25 -7.33
N SER A 235 -23.43 -0.64 -8.32
CA SER A 235 -24.64 -1.48 -8.40
C SER A 235 -24.76 -2.45 -7.22
N LEU A 236 -23.64 -3.04 -6.77
CA LEU A 236 -23.60 -3.90 -5.60
C LEU A 236 -23.87 -3.11 -4.32
N ARG A 237 -23.21 -1.96 -4.15
CA ARG A 237 -23.36 -1.06 -2.99
C ARG A 237 -24.83 -0.72 -2.68
N ARG A 238 -25.64 -0.54 -3.71
CA ARG A 238 -27.09 -0.24 -3.58
C ARG A 238 -27.95 -1.44 -3.18
N ARG A 239 -27.37 -2.65 -3.08
CA ARG A 239 -28.08 -3.92 -2.90
C ARG A 239 -27.61 -4.71 -1.68
N THR A 240 -26.60 -4.21 -0.97
CA THR A 240 -26.07 -4.82 0.24
C THR A 240 -25.89 -3.77 1.33
N ASP A 241 -26.02 -4.21 2.57
CA ASP A 241 -25.70 -3.45 3.78
C ASP A 241 -24.29 -3.72 4.31
N VAL A 242 -23.54 -4.64 3.67
CA VAL A 242 -22.13 -4.88 3.97
C VAL A 242 -21.30 -3.67 3.51
N PRO A 243 -20.49 -3.05 4.40
CA PRO A 243 -19.64 -1.93 4.03
C PRO A 243 -18.65 -2.29 2.92
N ILE A 244 -18.52 -1.41 1.92
CA ILE A 244 -17.61 -1.61 0.78
C ILE A 244 -16.43 -0.65 0.87
N ILE A 245 -15.22 -1.17 0.64
CA ILE A 245 -14.00 -0.38 0.45
C ILE A 245 -13.53 -0.52 -1.01
N PHE A 246 -13.08 0.61 -1.59
CA PHE A 246 -12.49 0.62 -2.92
C PHE A 246 -10.97 0.59 -2.81
N ASP A 247 -10.34 -0.28 -3.59
CA ASP A 247 -8.88 -0.38 -3.73
C ASP A 247 -8.46 -0.11 -5.17
N GLU A 248 -8.55 -1.08 -6.07
CA GLU A 248 -8.00 -1.00 -7.43
C GLU A 248 -8.61 0.13 -8.28
N LEU A 249 -9.81 0.58 -7.94
CA LEU A 249 -10.49 1.69 -8.63
C LEU A 249 -10.26 3.06 -7.99
N ALA A 250 -9.68 3.13 -6.78
CA ALA A 250 -9.35 4.37 -6.08
C ALA A 250 -7.92 4.84 -6.44
N LEU A 251 -7.73 5.31 -7.68
CA LEU A 251 -6.42 5.57 -8.27
C LEU A 251 -5.99 7.04 -8.28
N SER A 252 -6.91 7.98 -8.13
CA SER A 252 -6.64 9.41 -8.32
C SER A 252 -7.52 10.27 -7.43
N ASP A 253 -7.15 11.54 -7.27
CA ASP A 253 -7.99 12.55 -6.60
C ASP A 253 -9.40 12.53 -7.19
N ALA A 254 -9.52 12.51 -8.53
CA ALA A 254 -10.81 12.49 -9.22
C ALA A 254 -11.64 11.25 -8.91
N SER A 255 -11.02 10.05 -8.85
CA SER A 255 -11.75 8.83 -8.53
C SER A 255 -12.24 8.82 -7.07
N ILE A 256 -11.47 9.37 -6.12
CA ILE A 256 -11.91 9.46 -4.72
C ILE A 256 -13.03 10.48 -4.56
N ILE A 257 -12.95 11.63 -5.24
CA ILE A 257 -14.03 12.61 -5.29
C ILE A 257 -15.30 11.98 -5.89
N GLN A 258 -15.15 11.17 -6.95
CA GLN A 258 -16.27 10.46 -7.57
C GLN A 258 -16.88 9.42 -6.60
N LEU A 259 -16.07 8.72 -5.78
CA LEU A 259 -16.60 7.82 -4.74
C LEU A 259 -17.53 8.54 -3.77
N VAL A 260 -17.14 9.74 -3.36
CA VAL A 260 -17.97 10.58 -2.46
C VAL A 260 -19.26 11.02 -3.18
N ALA A 261 -19.14 11.49 -4.41
CA ALA A 261 -20.28 11.95 -5.19
C ALA A 261 -21.33 10.84 -5.47
N ASP A 262 -20.86 9.62 -5.70
CA ASP A 262 -21.71 8.45 -6.00
C ASP A 262 -22.23 7.74 -4.74
N ASP A 263 -21.81 8.13 -3.53
CA ASP A 263 -22.04 7.41 -2.26
C ASP A 263 -21.69 5.91 -2.40
N ALA A 264 -20.52 5.65 -2.98
CA ALA A 264 -20.16 4.33 -3.48
C ALA A 264 -19.42 3.46 -2.45
N ALA A 265 -18.90 4.04 -1.37
CA ALA A 265 -18.04 3.34 -0.41
C ALA A 265 -18.12 3.93 1.00
N GLU A 266 -17.65 3.16 1.98
CA GLU A 266 -17.39 3.59 3.37
C GLU A 266 -15.90 3.79 3.65
N GLY A 267 -15.05 3.48 2.69
CA GLY A 267 -13.60 3.63 2.85
C GLY A 267 -12.81 3.33 1.59
N ILE A 268 -11.51 3.50 1.70
CA ILE A 268 -10.55 3.23 0.63
C ILE A 268 -9.37 2.41 1.12
N GLY A 269 -8.86 1.55 0.22
CA GLY A 269 -7.51 0.97 0.29
C GLY A 269 -6.52 1.93 -0.36
N LEU A 270 -5.77 2.66 0.45
CA LEU A 270 -4.80 3.65 0.00
C LEU A 270 -3.45 2.98 -0.22
N LYS A 271 -3.14 2.61 -1.45
CA LYS A 271 -1.82 2.08 -1.86
C LYS A 271 -1.02 3.19 -2.52
N ILE A 272 0.04 3.66 -1.86
CA ILE A 272 0.80 4.82 -2.35
C ILE A 272 1.48 4.56 -3.70
N SER A 273 1.89 3.33 -3.98
CA SER A 273 2.53 2.99 -5.25
C SER A 273 1.61 3.12 -6.47
N LYS A 274 0.34 2.80 -6.35
CA LYS A 274 -0.61 3.01 -7.45
C LYS A 274 -1.05 4.47 -7.63
N ASN A 275 -0.78 5.31 -6.63
CA ASN A 275 -1.22 6.71 -6.59
C ASN A 275 -0.09 7.72 -6.90
N GLY A 276 1.17 7.28 -6.96
CA GLY A 276 2.31 8.15 -7.27
C GLY A 276 3.08 8.67 -6.06
N GLY A 277 2.98 7.98 -4.91
CA GLY A 277 3.80 8.23 -3.73
C GLY A 277 3.08 8.92 -2.57
N LEU A 278 3.86 9.40 -1.61
CA LEU A 278 3.37 10.02 -0.37
C LEU A 278 2.70 11.38 -0.60
N THR A 279 3.18 12.16 -1.57
CA THR A 279 2.61 13.49 -1.89
C THR A 279 1.15 13.36 -2.30
N ARG A 280 0.84 12.44 -3.20
CA ARG A 280 -0.54 12.17 -3.62
C ARG A 280 -1.29 11.35 -2.59
N GLY A 281 -0.63 10.39 -1.94
CA GLY A 281 -1.21 9.62 -0.84
C GLY A 281 -1.73 10.51 0.28
N ARG A 282 -1.00 11.57 0.65
CA ARG A 282 -1.47 12.61 1.58
C ARG A 282 -2.78 13.26 1.13
N ARG A 283 -2.87 13.68 -0.15
CA ARG A 283 -4.10 14.29 -0.69
C ARG A 283 -5.28 13.31 -0.68
N HIS A 284 -5.05 12.06 -1.08
CA HIS A 284 -6.07 11.02 -1.06
C HIS A 284 -6.58 10.75 0.36
N ARG A 285 -5.66 10.68 1.35
CA ARG A 285 -6.01 10.63 2.77
C ARG A 285 -6.90 11.81 3.15
N ASP A 286 -6.51 13.04 2.81
CA ASP A 286 -7.22 14.27 3.22
C ASP A 286 -8.63 14.32 2.62
N ILE A 287 -8.80 13.94 1.35
CA ILE A 287 -10.13 13.83 0.70
C ILE A 287 -10.97 12.77 1.41
N ALA A 288 -10.41 11.59 1.68
CA ALA A 288 -11.11 10.51 2.36
C ALA A 288 -11.54 10.91 3.79
N LEU A 289 -10.67 11.57 4.55
CA LEU A 289 -10.99 12.06 5.89
C LEU A 289 -12.09 13.13 5.87
N ALA A 290 -12.04 14.07 4.92
CA ALA A 290 -13.05 15.09 4.74
C ALA A 290 -14.42 14.49 4.40
N ALA A 291 -14.45 13.36 3.69
CA ALA A 291 -15.65 12.60 3.36
C ALA A 291 -16.14 11.68 4.50
N GLY A 292 -15.39 11.55 5.60
CA GLY A 292 -15.73 10.64 6.70
C GLY A 292 -15.40 9.18 6.43
N TYR A 293 -14.61 8.88 5.40
CA TYR A 293 -14.22 7.52 5.03
C TYR A 293 -13.20 6.91 5.99
N THR A 294 -13.20 5.59 6.09
CA THR A 294 -12.10 4.84 6.69
C THR A 294 -10.98 4.61 5.67
N VAL A 295 -9.76 4.55 6.16
CA VAL A 295 -8.56 4.36 5.32
C VAL A 295 -7.79 3.14 5.80
N SER A 296 -7.52 2.22 4.89
CA SER A 296 -6.53 1.16 5.04
C SER A 296 -5.28 1.59 4.28
N VAL A 297 -4.18 1.88 4.98
CA VAL A 297 -2.94 2.31 4.32
C VAL A 297 -2.16 1.07 3.91
N GLN A 298 -1.93 0.91 2.62
CA GLN A 298 -1.43 -0.33 2.06
C GLN A 298 -0.36 -0.09 1.00
N GLU A 299 0.26 -1.18 0.54
CA GLU A 299 1.07 -1.26 -0.68
C GLU A 299 0.59 -2.40 -1.58
N THR A 300 1.02 -2.38 -2.84
CA THR A 300 0.77 -3.48 -3.76
C THR A 300 1.55 -4.71 -3.35
N ALA A 301 2.86 -4.57 -3.23
CA ALA A 301 3.82 -5.43 -2.57
C ALA A 301 4.96 -4.53 -2.09
N GLY A 302 5.93 -5.06 -1.39
CA GLY A 302 7.10 -4.28 -0.99
C GLY A 302 7.80 -4.83 0.22
N SER A 303 9.01 -4.35 0.39
CA SER A 303 9.89 -4.70 1.49
C SER A 303 9.86 -3.62 2.59
N ASP A 304 10.92 -3.58 3.41
CA ASP A 304 11.04 -2.66 4.55
C ASP A 304 10.93 -1.17 4.18
N ILE A 305 11.40 -0.77 2.98
CA ILE A 305 11.38 0.62 2.53
C ILE A 305 9.95 1.05 2.21
N ALA A 306 9.21 0.22 1.48
CA ALA A 306 7.80 0.46 1.17
C ALA A 306 6.95 0.45 2.45
N PHE A 307 7.20 -0.49 3.36
CA PHE A 307 6.52 -0.56 4.65
C PHE A 307 6.74 0.69 5.48
N ALA A 308 7.98 1.17 5.57
CA ALA A 308 8.29 2.42 6.29
C ALA A 308 7.45 3.59 5.75
N ALA A 309 7.33 3.73 4.44
CA ALA A 309 6.56 4.82 3.82
C ALA A 309 5.08 4.78 4.19
N ILE A 310 4.44 3.60 4.12
CA ILE A 310 3.01 3.47 4.49
C ILE A 310 2.77 3.62 5.99
N VAL A 311 3.70 3.19 6.84
CA VAL A 311 3.61 3.41 8.29
C VAL A 311 3.65 4.89 8.62
N HIS A 312 4.53 5.67 7.98
CA HIS A 312 4.56 7.13 8.19
C HIS A 312 3.26 7.81 7.74
N LEU A 313 2.68 7.40 6.61
CA LEU A 313 1.40 7.95 6.17
C LEU A 313 0.26 7.52 7.11
N GLY A 314 0.20 6.26 7.49
CA GLY A 314 -0.79 5.72 8.43
C GLY A 314 -0.78 6.45 9.77
N GLN A 315 0.43 6.79 10.30
CA GLN A 315 0.59 7.50 11.57
C GLN A 315 -0.04 8.89 11.60
N THR A 316 -0.46 9.42 10.46
CA THR A 316 -1.14 10.72 10.36
C THR A 316 -2.67 10.61 10.26
N VAL A 317 -3.20 9.38 10.24
CA VAL A 317 -4.64 9.14 10.14
C VAL A 317 -5.25 9.09 11.55
N PRO A 318 -6.31 9.87 11.83
CA PRO A 318 -7.02 9.81 13.12
C PRO A 318 -7.59 8.40 13.40
N GLU A 319 -7.60 7.98 14.66
CA GLU A 319 -8.01 6.63 15.08
C GLU A 319 -9.38 6.21 14.50
N LYS A 320 -10.38 7.09 14.56
CA LYS A 320 -11.74 6.81 14.05
C LYS A 320 -11.81 6.53 12.55
N ASN A 321 -10.81 6.99 11.79
CA ASN A 321 -10.75 6.83 10.34
C ASN A 321 -9.71 5.78 9.91
N LEU A 322 -8.74 5.43 10.79
CA LEU A 322 -7.73 4.44 10.49
C LEU A 322 -8.29 3.03 10.68
N ARG A 323 -8.37 2.26 9.59
CA ARG A 323 -8.71 0.84 9.69
C ARG A 323 -7.46 0.03 10.03
N CYS A 324 -6.40 0.18 9.28
CA CYS A 324 -5.15 -0.58 9.46
C CYS A 324 -4.02 -0.07 8.57
N VAL A 325 -2.83 -0.64 8.83
CA VAL A 325 -1.68 -0.63 7.91
C VAL A 325 -1.41 -2.07 7.47
N LEU A 326 -1.10 -2.30 6.19
CA LEU A 326 -0.74 -3.63 5.69
C LEU A 326 0.70 -3.98 6.09
N GLU A 327 0.90 -5.15 6.72
CA GLU A 327 2.24 -5.70 6.93
C GLU A 327 2.75 -6.34 5.64
N SER A 328 3.30 -5.50 4.75
CA SER A 328 3.77 -5.95 3.44
C SER A 328 5.01 -6.85 3.51
N ARG A 329 5.78 -6.78 4.60
CA ARG A 329 6.99 -7.58 4.81
C ARG A 329 6.69 -9.05 5.08
N ASP A 330 5.51 -9.38 5.61
CA ASP A 330 5.11 -10.77 5.87
C ASP A 330 5.04 -11.62 4.59
N ILE A 331 4.78 -10.98 3.45
CA ILE A 331 4.68 -11.68 2.17
C ILE A 331 6.03 -11.83 1.45
N VAL A 332 7.11 -11.24 1.97
CA VAL A 332 8.44 -11.33 1.35
C VAL A 332 9.46 -11.97 2.30
N ALA A 333 10.34 -12.79 1.75
CA ALA A 333 11.34 -13.52 2.51
C ALA A 333 12.67 -12.76 2.69
N LEU A 334 12.80 -11.58 2.07
CA LEU A 334 14.03 -10.81 2.01
C LEU A 334 13.85 -9.47 2.73
N LYS A 335 14.82 -9.13 3.59
CA LYS A 335 14.89 -7.86 4.29
C LYS A 335 15.83 -6.90 3.55
N THR A 336 15.30 -5.75 3.09
CA THR A 336 16.06 -4.76 2.29
C THR A 336 16.58 -3.58 3.11
N ALA A 337 16.02 -3.35 4.29
CA ALA A 337 16.47 -2.29 5.20
C ALA A 337 16.27 -2.68 6.67
N ASP A 338 17.04 -2.08 7.55
CA ASP A 338 16.86 -2.12 8.99
C ASP A 338 16.14 -0.85 9.46
N GLY A 339 15.32 -0.96 10.52
CA GLY A 339 14.61 0.17 11.12
C GLY A 339 13.73 -0.30 12.29
N PRO A 340 13.32 0.62 13.17
CA PRO A 340 12.54 0.30 14.36
C PRO A 340 11.03 0.21 14.05
N PHE A 341 10.67 -0.71 13.17
CA PHE A 341 9.27 -0.96 12.76
C PHE A 341 8.77 -2.31 13.31
N ASP A 342 9.03 -2.57 14.56
CA ASP A 342 8.58 -3.80 15.22
C ASP A 342 7.06 -3.81 15.34
N VAL A 343 6.44 -4.84 14.80
CA VAL A 343 5.02 -5.13 15.04
C VAL A 343 4.90 -5.85 16.38
N LYS A 344 4.18 -5.22 17.31
CA LYS A 344 3.92 -5.76 18.66
C LYS A 344 2.43 -5.87 18.88
N GLU A 345 1.99 -7.08 19.26
CA GLU A 345 0.56 -7.33 19.48
C GLU A 345 -0.33 -6.87 18.31
N GLY A 346 0.12 -7.12 17.07
CA GLY A 346 -0.57 -6.75 15.86
C GLY A 346 -0.67 -5.23 15.60
N ARG A 347 0.27 -4.45 16.15
CA ARG A 347 0.27 -2.99 16.04
C ARG A 347 1.68 -2.46 15.74
N VAL A 348 1.73 -1.29 15.10
CA VAL A 348 2.96 -0.59 14.75
C VAL A 348 2.82 0.92 14.95
N MET A 349 3.93 1.58 15.23
CA MET A 349 4.04 3.05 15.23
C MET A 349 5.19 3.50 14.34
N ALA A 350 5.04 4.67 13.72
CA ALA A 350 6.15 5.29 13.00
C ALA A 350 7.28 5.66 13.96
N PRO A 351 8.56 5.46 13.57
CA PRO A 351 9.70 5.86 14.39
C PRO A 351 9.80 7.38 14.53
N THR A 352 10.61 7.81 15.49
CA THR A 352 10.92 9.23 15.70
C THR A 352 12.22 9.67 15.00
N LEU A 353 12.87 8.75 14.29
CA LEU A 353 14.09 9.02 13.53
C LEU A 353 13.80 9.91 12.30
N PRO A 354 14.76 10.78 11.90
CA PRO A 354 14.59 11.61 10.71
C PRO A 354 14.37 10.81 9.42
N GLY A 355 13.58 11.37 8.52
CA GLY A 355 13.21 10.72 7.26
C GLY A 355 12.28 9.53 7.48
N LEU A 356 12.51 8.46 6.74
CA LEU A 356 11.80 7.18 6.90
C LEU A 356 12.29 6.40 8.14
N GLY A 357 13.42 6.76 8.75
CA GLY A 357 13.98 6.06 9.91
C GLY A 357 14.52 4.67 9.57
N ILE A 358 14.99 4.45 8.35
CA ILE A 358 15.55 3.18 7.86
C ILE A 358 17.04 3.30 7.53
N THR A 359 17.70 2.15 7.54
CA THR A 359 19.07 1.96 7.03
C THR A 359 19.04 0.84 5.98
N PRO A 360 19.13 1.17 4.68
CA PRO A 360 19.10 0.16 3.61
C PRO A 360 20.28 -0.80 3.68
N ARG A 361 20.06 -2.05 3.33
CA ARG A 361 21.06 -3.10 3.27
C ARG A 361 21.69 -3.17 1.89
N LEU A 362 22.80 -2.45 1.70
CA LEU A 362 23.49 -2.37 0.42
C LEU A 362 24.03 -3.73 -0.07
N ASP A 363 24.37 -4.61 0.85
CA ASP A 363 24.77 -6.00 0.57
C ASP A 363 23.63 -6.82 -0.06
N VAL A 364 22.38 -6.49 0.25
CA VAL A 364 21.16 -7.10 -0.32
C VAL A 364 20.75 -6.42 -1.62
N LEU A 365 20.87 -5.10 -1.70
CA LEU A 365 20.45 -4.32 -2.87
C LEU A 365 21.40 -4.53 -4.06
N GLY A 366 22.67 -4.81 -3.80
CA GLY A 366 23.71 -4.99 -4.84
C GLY A 366 24.09 -3.69 -5.53
N GLU A 367 24.53 -3.81 -6.79
CA GLU A 367 24.91 -2.65 -7.61
C GLU A 367 23.67 -2.03 -8.30
N PRO A 368 23.64 -0.70 -8.49
CA PRO A 368 22.59 -0.06 -9.25
C PRO A 368 22.50 -0.59 -10.70
N VAL A 369 21.32 -0.87 -11.17
CA VAL A 369 21.07 -1.24 -12.58
C VAL A 369 21.02 -0.03 -13.51
N ALA A 370 20.87 1.17 -12.95
CA ALA A 370 20.94 2.44 -13.67
C ALA A 370 21.31 3.58 -12.71
N SER A 371 21.99 4.61 -13.24
CA SER A 371 22.33 5.85 -12.50
C SER A 371 22.14 7.06 -13.40
N TYR A 372 21.65 8.16 -12.83
CA TYR A 372 21.40 9.43 -13.50
C TYR A 372 22.09 10.56 -12.73
N PHE A 373 22.71 11.51 -13.49
CA PHE A 373 23.51 12.62 -12.96
C PHE A 373 23.10 13.93 -13.58
#